data_31545f604c88ac90613c44c2a2789519
#
_entry.id   31545f604c88ac90613c44c2a2789519
#
_cell.length_a   1.000
_cell.length_b   1.000
_cell.length_c   1.000
_cell.angle_alpha   90.00
_cell.angle_beta   90.00
_cell.angle_gamma   90.00
#
_symmetry.space_group_name_H-M   'P 1'
#
loop_
_entity.id
_entity.type
_entity.pdbx_description
1 polymer ?
#
loop_
_entity_poly.entity_id
_entity_poly.type
_entity_poly.pdbx_seq_one_letter_code
_entity_poly.pdbx_strand_id
1 'polypeptide(L)'
;MTKLFSSIKIRDLEIKNRLWVSPMCMYSCEGQDGIVGQWHLVHLGSRAMGGAGMVIAEASAVSPEGRISPWCPGLYDDNQIAPWKVITDFIREQGATSGIQLAHAGRKGSAHRPTSGSGSVATSEGGWETYSASSDAFEGLAAPRMLAISEMPRIIADFVSAALRAQKAGFDSIEIHAAHGYLLHQFLSPISNKRDDAYGGPLENRARLLLEIVTEVRKA
;
A
#
# COMPACT_ATOMS: atom_id res chain seq x y z
N MET A 1 -2.84 23.33 26.74
CA MET A 1 -2.16 22.78 25.55
C MET A 1 -3.16 22.69 24.43
N THR A 2 -2.73 22.98 23.18
CA THR A 2 -3.57 22.80 21.99
C THR A 2 -3.81 21.31 21.76
N LYS A 3 -4.99 20.93 21.24
CA LYS A 3 -5.31 19.52 20.93
C LYS A 3 -4.30 18.85 19.99
N LEU A 4 -3.64 19.62 19.12
CA LEU A 4 -2.65 19.10 18.15
C LEU A 4 -1.48 18.39 18.83
N PHE A 5 -1.00 18.90 19.95
CA PHE A 5 0.16 18.36 20.68
C PHE A 5 -0.23 17.48 21.87
N SER A 6 -1.52 17.18 22.06
CA SER A 6 -1.95 16.17 23.03
C SER A 6 -1.83 14.76 22.44
N SER A 7 -1.48 13.79 23.26
CA SER A 7 -1.48 12.38 22.85
C SER A 7 -2.87 11.92 22.40
N ILE A 8 -2.88 10.87 21.61
CA ILE A 8 -4.09 10.14 21.20
C ILE A 8 -3.83 8.64 21.35
N LYS A 9 -4.83 7.93 21.85
CA LYS A 9 -4.79 6.47 21.97
C LYS A 9 -5.70 5.85 20.91
N ILE A 10 -5.13 4.94 20.11
CA ILE A 10 -5.86 4.10 19.16
C ILE A 10 -5.70 2.66 19.62
N ARG A 11 -6.75 2.08 20.23
CA ARG A 11 -6.69 0.82 20.98
C ARG A 11 -5.59 0.91 22.04
N ASP A 12 -4.56 0.06 21.99
CA ASP A 12 -3.45 0.04 22.95
C ASP A 12 -2.25 0.89 22.50
N LEU A 13 -2.27 1.41 21.26
CA LEU A 13 -1.22 2.25 20.72
C LEU A 13 -1.42 3.71 21.16
N GLU A 14 -0.48 4.23 21.95
CA GLU A 14 -0.44 5.65 22.32
C GLU A 14 0.51 6.42 21.42
N ILE A 15 0.01 7.47 20.78
CA ILE A 15 0.74 8.32 19.86
C ILE A 15 0.94 9.69 20.51
N LYS A 16 2.19 10.17 20.60
CA LYS A 16 2.59 11.33 21.40
C LYS A 16 1.90 12.66 21.03
N ASN A 17 1.44 12.80 19.80
CA ASN A 17 0.69 13.97 19.31
C ASN A 17 -0.17 13.60 18.09
N ARG A 18 -0.94 14.55 17.57
CA ARG A 18 -1.87 14.36 16.44
C ARG A 18 -1.32 14.87 15.11
N LEU A 19 -0.03 15.20 15.05
CA LEU A 19 0.64 15.55 13.81
C LEU A 19 1.22 14.27 13.18
N TRP A 20 0.60 13.80 12.12
CA TRP A 20 0.95 12.57 11.44
C TRP A 20 1.38 12.84 10.00
N VAL A 21 2.39 12.12 9.56
CA VAL A 21 2.83 12.16 8.15
C VAL A 21 2.05 11.12 7.37
N SER A 22 1.27 11.59 6.40
CA SER A 22 0.49 10.74 5.49
C SER A 22 1.41 9.93 4.56
N PRO A 23 0.97 8.76 4.07
CA PRO A 23 1.71 8.00 3.06
C PRO A 23 1.81 8.78 1.75
N MET A 24 3.02 8.94 1.23
CA MET A 24 3.31 9.68 0.00
C MET A 24 4.34 8.92 -0.85
N CYS A 25 3.94 8.44 -2.03
CA CYS A 25 4.79 7.65 -2.91
C CYS A 25 6.00 8.45 -3.40
N MET A 26 7.20 7.88 -3.22
CA MET A 26 8.48 8.49 -3.57
C MET A 26 9.14 7.86 -4.80
N TYR A 27 8.70 6.65 -5.19
CA TYR A 27 9.23 5.93 -6.37
C TYR A 27 10.76 5.77 -6.34
N SER A 28 11.33 5.45 -5.18
CA SER A 28 12.77 5.50 -4.90
C SER A 28 13.40 4.13 -4.61
N CYS A 29 12.74 3.02 -4.98
CA CYS A 29 13.35 1.69 -5.01
C CYS A 29 14.09 1.50 -6.33
N GLU A 30 15.33 2.01 -6.42
CA GLU A 30 16.10 2.03 -7.66
C GLU A 30 16.45 0.63 -8.19
N GLY A 31 16.48 -0.40 -7.33
CA GLY A 31 16.65 -1.80 -7.73
C GLY A 31 15.43 -2.40 -8.41
N GLN A 32 14.29 -1.73 -8.42
CA GLN A 32 13.01 -2.21 -8.97
C GLN A 32 12.55 -3.55 -8.36
N ASP A 33 13.02 -3.86 -7.17
CA ASP A 33 12.80 -5.11 -6.42
C ASP A 33 11.88 -4.93 -5.21
N GLY A 34 11.39 -3.70 -5.00
CA GLY A 34 10.55 -3.33 -3.85
C GLY A 34 11.32 -3.16 -2.54
N ILE A 35 12.64 -3.24 -2.56
CA ILE A 35 13.51 -3.09 -1.37
C ILE A 35 13.74 -1.60 -1.09
N VAL A 36 13.42 -1.18 0.12
CA VAL A 36 13.68 0.19 0.58
C VAL A 36 15.15 0.39 0.93
N GLY A 37 15.63 1.61 0.75
CA GLY A 37 17.04 1.95 0.96
C GLY A 37 17.24 3.23 1.77
N GLN A 38 18.44 3.79 1.69
CA GLN A 38 18.83 5.00 2.42
C GLN A 38 17.92 6.20 2.17
N TRP A 39 17.38 6.34 0.95
CA TRP A 39 16.41 7.38 0.66
C TRP A 39 15.21 7.34 1.62
N HIS A 40 14.63 6.15 1.79
CA HIS A 40 13.46 5.95 2.65
C HIS A 40 13.80 6.21 4.12
N LEU A 41 15.00 5.79 4.59
CA LEU A 41 15.47 6.08 5.94
C LEU A 41 15.59 7.59 6.19
N VAL A 42 16.24 8.32 5.29
CA VAL A 42 16.41 9.77 5.41
C VAL A 42 15.06 10.47 5.31
N HIS A 43 14.23 10.09 4.33
CA HIS A 43 12.92 10.70 4.10
C HIS A 43 11.98 10.52 5.32
N LEU A 44 11.75 9.29 5.74
CA LEU A 44 10.83 8.99 6.85
C LEU A 44 11.43 9.39 8.20
N GLY A 45 12.72 9.12 8.39
CA GLY A 45 13.44 9.46 9.61
C GLY A 45 13.48 10.96 9.88
N SER A 46 13.68 11.78 8.86
CA SER A 46 13.65 13.25 9.03
C SER A 46 12.29 13.78 9.53
N ARG A 47 11.19 13.12 9.17
CA ARG A 47 9.85 13.46 9.67
C ARG A 47 9.68 13.10 11.15
N ALA A 48 10.20 11.94 11.54
CA ALA A 48 10.21 11.52 12.95
C ALA A 48 11.05 12.48 13.80
N MET A 49 12.27 12.84 13.35
CA MET A 49 13.12 13.85 13.98
C MET A 49 12.46 15.21 14.06
N GLY A 50 11.64 15.58 13.07
CA GLY A 50 10.84 16.81 13.04
C GLY A 50 9.70 16.87 14.06
N GLY A 51 9.49 15.79 14.83
CA GLY A 51 8.52 15.75 15.93
C GLY A 51 7.15 15.18 15.59
N ALA A 52 6.97 14.57 14.40
CA ALA A 52 5.73 13.88 14.06
C ALA A 52 5.40 12.81 15.12
N GLY A 53 4.11 12.69 15.48
CA GLY A 53 3.63 11.64 16.38
C GLY A 53 3.60 10.28 15.69
N MET A 54 3.29 10.27 14.40
CA MET A 54 3.24 9.07 13.58
C MET A 54 3.78 9.36 12.19
N VAL A 55 4.54 8.43 11.63
CA VAL A 55 5.01 8.48 10.25
C VAL A 55 4.51 7.23 9.53
N ILE A 56 3.65 7.42 8.51
CA ILE A 56 3.10 6.34 7.72
C ILE A 56 3.91 6.24 6.42
N ALA A 57 4.55 5.09 6.22
CA ALA A 57 5.28 4.78 5.00
C ALA A 57 4.34 4.70 3.80
N GLU A 58 4.86 5.07 2.64
CA GLU A 58 4.14 5.10 1.36
C GLU A 58 3.46 3.77 1.00
N ALA A 59 2.55 3.84 0.03
CA ALA A 59 1.88 2.67 -0.54
C ALA A 59 2.89 1.58 -0.90
N SER A 60 2.96 0.55 -0.07
CA SER A 60 3.86 -0.59 -0.19
C SER A 60 3.08 -1.79 -0.71
N ALA A 61 3.56 -2.35 -1.81
CA ALA A 61 2.83 -3.37 -2.54
C ALA A 61 2.79 -4.70 -1.78
N VAL A 62 1.63 -5.36 -1.81
CA VAL A 62 1.41 -6.67 -1.19
C VAL A 62 1.79 -7.83 -2.10
N SER A 63 2.04 -7.55 -3.38
CA SER A 63 2.54 -8.49 -4.40
C SER A 63 3.41 -7.75 -5.41
N PRO A 64 4.30 -8.43 -6.17
CA PRO A 64 5.15 -7.76 -7.17
C PRO A 64 4.35 -6.92 -8.16
N GLU A 65 3.26 -7.47 -8.69
CA GLU A 65 2.37 -6.81 -9.63
C GLU A 65 1.43 -5.78 -8.99
N GLY A 66 1.36 -5.77 -7.65
CA GLY A 66 0.60 -4.77 -6.89
C GLY A 66 1.27 -3.40 -6.83
N ARG A 67 2.50 -3.25 -7.30
CA ARG A 67 3.21 -1.97 -7.32
C ARG A 67 2.57 -0.99 -8.32
N ILE A 68 2.59 0.29 -7.98
CA ILE A 68 2.16 1.36 -8.92
C ILE A 68 3.17 1.46 -10.07
N SER A 69 4.45 1.41 -9.72
CA SER A 69 5.59 1.56 -10.61
C SER A 69 6.66 0.54 -10.23
N PRO A 70 7.55 0.10 -11.12
CA PRO A 70 8.71 -0.72 -10.75
C PRO A 70 9.50 -0.19 -9.56
N TRP A 71 9.55 1.12 -9.38
CA TRP A 71 10.28 1.82 -8.32
C TRP A 71 9.52 1.98 -6.99
N CYS A 72 8.35 1.36 -6.84
CA CYS A 72 7.60 1.38 -5.57
C CYS A 72 8.14 0.34 -4.58
N PRO A 73 8.07 0.63 -3.27
CA PRO A 73 8.39 -0.37 -2.25
C PRO A 73 7.36 -1.49 -2.21
N GLY A 74 7.78 -2.60 -1.64
CA GLY A 74 6.93 -3.75 -1.38
C GLY A 74 7.13 -4.34 0.00
N LEU A 75 6.23 -5.23 0.34
CA LEU A 75 6.34 -6.09 1.51
C LEU A 75 5.76 -7.49 1.20
N TYR A 76 6.07 -7.96 -0.02
CA TYR A 76 5.61 -9.23 -0.57
C TYR A 76 6.67 -10.35 -0.48
N ASP A 77 7.90 -10.02 -0.10
CA ASP A 77 9.01 -10.96 0.06
C ASP A 77 9.70 -10.75 1.41
N ASP A 78 10.21 -11.83 2.01
CA ASP A 78 10.82 -11.79 3.33
C ASP A 78 12.16 -11.00 3.35
N ASN A 79 12.85 -10.88 2.20
CA ASN A 79 14.04 -10.06 2.06
C ASN A 79 13.78 -8.55 2.24
N GLN A 80 12.54 -8.12 2.13
CA GLN A 80 12.11 -6.74 2.34
C GLN A 80 11.92 -6.38 3.82
N ILE A 81 11.85 -7.38 4.73
CA ILE A 81 11.61 -7.17 6.16
C ILE A 81 12.78 -6.42 6.81
N ALA A 82 14.00 -6.90 6.63
CA ALA A 82 15.17 -6.32 7.29
C ALA A 82 15.45 -4.86 6.88
N PRO A 83 15.37 -4.47 5.59
CA PRO A 83 15.47 -3.06 5.18
C PRO A 83 14.40 -2.17 5.83
N TRP A 84 13.15 -2.61 5.89
CA TRP A 84 12.09 -1.88 6.58
C TRP A 84 12.35 -1.78 8.09
N LYS A 85 12.89 -2.84 8.71
CA LYS A 85 13.18 -2.83 10.14
C LYS A 85 14.17 -1.74 10.54
N VAL A 86 15.19 -1.46 9.75
CA VAL A 86 16.11 -0.34 9.99
C VAL A 86 15.38 0.98 10.09
N ILE A 87 14.38 1.19 9.25
CA ILE A 87 13.60 2.43 9.20
C ILE A 87 12.63 2.54 10.40
N THR A 88 11.94 1.46 10.72
CA THR A 88 11.00 1.44 11.87
C THR A 88 11.71 1.60 13.19
N ASP A 89 12.87 0.95 13.37
CA ASP A 89 13.69 1.10 14.56
C ASP A 89 14.14 2.56 14.72
N PHE A 90 14.63 3.21 13.64
CA PHE A 90 15.01 4.61 13.68
C PHE A 90 13.83 5.53 14.04
N ILE A 91 12.66 5.34 13.40
CA ILE A 91 11.45 6.12 13.70
C ILE A 91 11.09 6.00 15.19
N ARG A 92 11.15 4.79 15.75
CA ARG A 92 10.86 4.52 17.15
C ARG A 92 11.87 5.18 18.09
N GLU A 93 13.17 5.13 17.75
CA GLU A 93 14.22 5.82 18.51
C GLU A 93 13.99 7.35 18.60
N GLN A 94 13.35 7.93 17.56
CA GLN A 94 12.94 9.34 17.60
C GLN A 94 11.63 9.59 18.36
N GLY A 95 11.08 8.56 19.01
CA GLY A 95 9.83 8.63 19.77
C GLY A 95 8.58 8.85 18.90
N ALA A 96 8.62 8.48 17.64
CA ALA A 96 7.46 8.48 16.75
C ALA A 96 6.93 7.06 16.55
N THR A 97 5.64 6.95 16.27
CA THR A 97 4.98 5.70 15.88
C THR A 97 5.19 5.45 14.39
N SER A 98 5.46 4.21 14.01
CA SER A 98 5.62 3.82 12.61
C SER A 98 4.35 3.16 12.06
N GLY A 99 3.91 3.62 10.88
CA GLY A 99 2.82 3.00 10.13
C GLY A 99 3.26 2.63 8.71
N ILE A 100 2.54 1.72 8.08
CA ILE A 100 2.72 1.37 6.67
C ILE A 100 1.37 1.29 5.97
N GLN A 101 1.29 1.83 4.75
CA GLN A 101 0.12 1.66 3.89
C GLN A 101 0.32 0.46 2.98
N LEU A 102 -0.45 -0.61 3.19
CA LEU A 102 -0.48 -1.79 2.32
C LEU A 102 -1.41 -1.56 1.14
N ALA A 103 -0.92 -1.79 -0.07
CA ALA A 103 -1.60 -1.41 -1.30
C ALA A 103 -1.47 -2.45 -2.41
N HIS A 104 -2.41 -2.41 -3.33
CA HIS A 104 -2.34 -3.03 -4.64
C HIS A 104 -2.86 -2.06 -5.69
N ALA A 105 -2.03 -1.72 -6.67
CA ALA A 105 -2.34 -0.65 -7.63
C ALA A 105 -3.49 -1.00 -8.60
N GLY A 106 -3.75 -2.29 -8.84
CA GLY A 106 -4.75 -2.69 -9.80
C GLY A 106 -4.43 -2.15 -11.20
N ARG A 107 -5.44 -1.64 -11.92
CA ARG A 107 -5.29 -1.08 -13.27
C ARG A 107 -4.39 0.16 -13.38
N LYS A 108 -3.96 0.71 -12.25
CA LYS A 108 -3.01 1.82 -12.21
C LYS A 108 -1.57 1.38 -11.94
N GLY A 109 -1.33 0.06 -11.92
CA GLY A 109 -0.01 -0.54 -11.79
C GLY A 109 0.79 -0.50 -13.10
N SER A 110 2.05 -0.94 -13.02
CA SER A 110 2.98 -0.97 -14.16
C SER A 110 3.11 0.39 -14.86
N ALA A 111 3.01 1.49 -14.12
CA ALA A 111 3.12 2.85 -14.64
C ALA A 111 4.54 3.40 -14.50
N HIS A 112 4.93 4.28 -15.40
CA HIS A 112 6.16 5.06 -15.26
C HIS A 112 6.09 5.92 -13.98
N ARG A 113 7.23 6.14 -13.32
CA ARG A 113 7.31 7.15 -12.27
C ARG A 113 7.27 8.57 -12.89
N PRO A 114 6.80 9.59 -12.17
CA PRO A 114 6.58 10.92 -12.73
C PRO A 114 7.79 11.56 -13.43
N THR A 115 9.01 11.15 -13.07
CA THR A 115 10.26 11.72 -13.60
C THR A 115 10.88 10.94 -14.75
N SER A 116 10.30 9.79 -15.16
CA SER A 116 10.95 8.89 -16.16
C SER A 116 10.05 8.54 -17.35
N GLY A 117 8.88 9.15 -17.49
CA GLY A 117 7.98 8.87 -18.60
C GLY A 117 6.51 9.06 -18.25
N SER A 118 5.64 8.59 -19.13
CA SER A 118 4.19 8.58 -18.94
C SER A 118 3.60 7.28 -19.48
N GLY A 119 2.42 6.91 -19.01
CA GLY A 119 1.75 5.68 -19.43
C GLY A 119 2.28 4.42 -18.74
N SER A 120 1.97 3.28 -19.33
CA SER A 120 2.40 1.98 -18.81
C SER A 120 3.83 1.65 -19.23
N VAL A 121 4.59 1.04 -18.30
CA VAL A 121 5.91 0.48 -18.60
C VAL A 121 5.72 -0.78 -19.44
N ALA A 122 6.46 -0.91 -20.52
CA ALA A 122 6.42 -2.10 -21.38
C ALA A 122 6.96 -3.34 -20.61
N THR A 123 6.43 -4.52 -20.92
CA THR A 123 6.90 -5.78 -20.28
C THR A 123 8.37 -6.06 -20.57
N SER A 124 8.88 -5.63 -21.75
CA SER A 124 10.30 -5.69 -22.11
C SER A 124 11.19 -4.77 -21.26
N GLU A 125 10.60 -3.80 -20.57
CA GLU A 125 11.27 -2.81 -19.70
C GLU A 125 11.00 -3.04 -18.21
N GLY A 126 10.51 -4.23 -17.84
CA GLY A 126 10.19 -4.58 -16.46
C GLY A 126 8.76 -4.25 -16.01
N GLY A 127 7.89 -3.86 -16.94
CA GLY A 127 6.45 -3.74 -16.69
C GLY A 127 5.76 -5.11 -16.65
N TRP A 128 4.48 -5.11 -16.28
CA TRP A 128 3.66 -6.33 -16.13
C TRP A 128 2.21 -6.10 -16.55
N GLU A 129 1.50 -7.20 -16.81
CA GLU A 129 0.06 -7.18 -17.01
C GLU A 129 -0.63 -6.79 -15.69
N THR A 130 -1.53 -5.81 -15.78
CA THR A 130 -2.31 -5.38 -14.63
C THR A 130 -3.68 -6.07 -14.59
N TYR A 131 -4.31 -6.09 -13.40
CA TYR A 131 -5.68 -6.57 -13.26
C TYR A 131 -6.51 -5.64 -12.36
N SER A 132 -7.83 -5.75 -12.51
CA SER A 132 -8.80 -4.86 -11.87
C SER A 132 -10.12 -5.59 -11.62
N ALA A 133 -11.08 -4.87 -11.04
CA ALA A 133 -12.46 -5.32 -10.95
C ALA A 133 -13.08 -5.58 -12.32
N SER A 134 -12.71 -4.80 -13.34
CA SER A 134 -13.18 -4.90 -14.74
C SER A 134 -12.03 -4.64 -15.70
N SER A 135 -12.24 -4.88 -17.00
CA SER A 135 -11.22 -4.69 -18.03
C SER A 135 -11.08 -3.24 -18.53
N ASP A 136 -11.82 -2.30 -17.95
CA ASP A 136 -11.76 -0.89 -18.36
C ASP A 136 -10.40 -0.28 -17.98
N ALA A 137 -9.70 0.26 -18.96
CA ALA A 137 -8.43 0.97 -18.74
C ALA A 137 -8.63 2.22 -17.87
N PHE A 138 -7.60 2.59 -17.13
CA PHE A 138 -7.47 3.96 -16.63
C PHE A 138 -6.88 4.83 -17.74
N GLU A 139 -7.34 6.07 -17.85
CA GLU A 139 -6.90 6.99 -18.89
C GLU A 139 -5.36 7.08 -18.96
N GLY A 140 -4.81 6.87 -20.15
CA GLY A 140 -3.37 6.89 -20.39
C GLY A 140 -2.60 5.62 -20.00
N LEU A 141 -3.27 4.57 -19.49
CA LEU A 141 -2.64 3.31 -19.12
C LEU A 141 -3.19 2.13 -19.93
N ALA A 142 -2.43 1.05 -19.98
CA ALA A 142 -2.86 -0.20 -20.60
C ALA A 142 -4.12 -0.78 -19.95
N ALA A 143 -4.95 -1.43 -20.74
CA ALA A 143 -6.15 -2.09 -20.23
C ALA A 143 -5.77 -3.24 -19.29
N PRO A 144 -6.40 -3.35 -18.11
CA PRO A 144 -6.17 -4.45 -17.21
C PRO A 144 -6.95 -5.70 -17.64
N ARG A 145 -6.56 -6.85 -17.16
CA ARG A 145 -7.39 -8.04 -17.14
C ARG A 145 -8.38 -7.96 -15.97
N MET A 146 -9.61 -8.41 -16.16
CA MET A 146 -10.55 -8.59 -15.05
C MET A 146 -10.12 -9.78 -14.18
N LEU A 147 -10.05 -9.59 -12.85
CA LEU A 147 -9.77 -10.66 -11.88
C LEU A 147 -10.88 -11.71 -11.90
N ALA A 148 -10.53 -12.98 -11.99
CA ALA A 148 -11.47 -14.08 -11.79
C ALA A 148 -11.83 -14.21 -10.30
N ILE A 149 -13.03 -14.71 -9.99
CA ILE A 149 -13.46 -14.95 -8.59
C ILE A 149 -12.49 -15.90 -7.88
N SER A 150 -11.97 -16.89 -8.58
CA SER A 150 -11.00 -17.86 -8.04
C SER A 150 -9.66 -17.24 -7.62
N GLU A 151 -9.37 -16.01 -8.03
CA GLU A 151 -8.14 -15.29 -7.66
C GLU A 151 -8.31 -14.44 -6.38
N MET A 152 -9.55 -14.18 -5.95
CA MET A 152 -9.79 -13.36 -4.74
C MET A 152 -9.11 -13.91 -3.48
N PRO A 153 -9.10 -15.23 -3.23
CA PRO A 153 -8.39 -15.79 -2.07
C PRO A 153 -6.88 -15.48 -2.08
N ARG A 154 -6.25 -15.45 -3.28
CA ARG A 154 -4.82 -15.07 -3.41
C ARG A 154 -4.62 -13.61 -3.01
N ILE A 155 -5.44 -12.70 -3.54
CA ILE A 155 -5.35 -11.27 -3.19
C ILE A 155 -5.49 -11.06 -1.67
N ILE A 156 -6.44 -11.75 -1.04
CA ILE A 156 -6.63 -11.68 0.42
C ILE A 156 -5.37 -12.20 1.15
N ALA A 157 -4.82 -13.34 0.72
CA ALA A 157 -3.63 -13.93 1.30
C ALA A 157 -2.38 -13.04 1.14
N ASP A 158 -2.26 -12.31 0.02
CA ASP A 158 -1.17 -11.36 -0.23
C ASP A 158 -1.21 -10.22 0.81
N PHE A 159 -2.39 -9.65 1.10
CA PHE A 159 -2.54 -8.63 2.15
C PHE A 159 -2.23 -9.18 3.54
N VAL A 160 -2.70 -10.39 3.87
CA VAL A 160 -2.40 -11.03 5.16
C VAL A 160 -0.90 -11.28 5.31
N SER A 161 -0.26 -11.82 4.28
CA SER A 161 1.17 -12.09 4.29
C SER A 161 2.00 -10.81 4.44
N ALA A 162 1.60 -9.74 3.74
CA ALA A 162 2.24 -8.43 3.87
C ALA A 162 2.04 -7.83 5.28
N ALA A 163 0.87 -8.01 5.89
CA ALA A 163 0.60 -7.56 7.25
C ALA A 163 1.48 -8.27 8.28
N LEU A 164 1.66 -9.58 8.16
CA LEU A 164 2.57 -10.36 9.01
C LEU A 164 4.04 -9.93 8.83
N ARG A 165 4.45 -9.61 7.59
CA ARG A 165 5.78 -9.05 7.34
C ARG A 165 5.93 -7.65 7.93
N ALA A 166 4.89 -6.81 7.87
CA ALA A 166 4.90 -5.49 8.50
C ALA A 166 5.11 -5.60 10.01
N GLN A 167 4.45 -6.53 10.66
CA GLN A 167 4.65 -6.82 12.09
C GLN A 167 6.10 -7.24 12.37
N LYS A 168 6.67 -8.18 11.58
CA LYS A 168 8.08 -8.60 11.70
C LYS A 168 9.06 -7.46 11.44
N ALA A 169 8.75 -6.56 10.53
CA ALA A 169 9.52 -5.36 10.24
C ALA A 169 9.38 -4.28 11.33
N GLY A 170 8.54 -4.47 12.33
CA GLY A 170 8.41 -3.59 13.48
C GLY A 170 7.47 -2.40 13.28
N PHE A 171 6.58 -2.43 12.30
CA PHE A 171 5.53 -1.42 12.17
C PHE A 171 4.50 -1.54 13.30
N ASP A 172 4.11 -0.40 13.88
CA ASP A 172 3.14 -0.32 14.96
C ASP A 172 1.68 -0.29 14.45
N SER A 173 1.48 0.11 13.19
CA SER A 173 0.16 0.16 12.57
C SER A 173 0.21 -0.13 11.07
N ILE A 174 -0.93 -0.60 10.56
CA ILE A 174 -1.14 -0.90 9.15
C ILE A 174 -2.36 -0.11 8.67
N GLU A 175 -2.22 0.57 7.54
CA GLU A 175 -3.32 1.16 6.79
C GLU A 175 -3.59 0.31 5.54
N ILE A 176 -4.83 -0.11 5.33
CA ILE A 176 -5.25 -0.78 4.09
C ILE A 176 -5.67 0.29 3.09
N HIS A 177 -4.94 0.39 1.99
CA HIS A 177 -5.23 1.39 0.95
C HIS A 177 -6.45 0.99 0.11
N ALA A 178 -7.58 1.62 0.40
CA ALA A 178 -8.86 1.37 -0.30
C ALA A 178 -9.37 2.62 -1.04
N ALA A 179 -8.47 3.54 -1.43
CA ALA A 179 -8.82 4.82 -2.03
C ALA A 179 -8.08 5.05 -3.37
N HIS A 180 -8.17 6.26 -3.89
CA HIS A 180 -7.42 6.85 -5.00
C HIS A 180 -7.49 6.09 -6.33
N GLY A 181 -8.49 5.25 -6.54
CA GLY A 181 -8.65 4.47 -7.76
C GLY A 181 -7.69 3.28 -7.87
N TYR A 182 -7.11 2.79 -6.76
CA TYR A 182 -6.34 1.56 -6.71
C TYR A 182 -7.24 0.33 -6.52
N LEU A 183 -6.69 -0.87 -6.45
CA LEU A 183 -7.46 -2.12 -6.61
C LEU A 183 -8.73 -2.16 -5.76
N LEU A 184 -8.62 -1.94 -4.45
CA LEU A 184 -9.78 -2.04 -3.56
C LEU A 184 -10.83 -0.97 -3.85
N HIS A 185 -10.40 0.26 -4.20
CA HIS A 185 -11.31 1.30 -4.66
C HIS A 185 -11.93 0.97 -6.03
N GLN A 186 -11.19 0.27 -6.92
CA GLN A 186 -11.74 -0.19 -8.21
C GLN A 186 -12.91 -1.17 -8.01
N PHE A 187 -12.87 -1.98 -6.95
CA PHE A 187 -14.01 -2.83 -6.57
C PHE A 187 -15.15 -2.02 -5.94
N LEU A 188 -14.85 -1.06 -5.06
CA LEU A 188 -15.85 -0.24 -4.36
C LEU A 188 -16.65 0.65 -5.31
N SER A 189 -16.00 1.27 -6.29
CA SER A 189 -16.61 2.27 -7.15
C SER A 189 -17.46 1.64 -8.25
N PRO A 190 -18.73 2.03 -8.40
CA PRO A 190 -19.59 1.57 -9.51
C PRO A 190 -19.12 2.08 -10.87
N ILE A 191 -18.23 3.08 -10.90
CA ILE A 191 -17.66 3.60 -12.15
C ILE A 191 -16.67 2.61 -12.74
N SER A 192 -15.82 1.99 -11.91
CA SER A 192 -14.76 1.06 -12.32
C SER A 192 -15.13 -0.42 -12.14
N ASN A 193 -16.18 -0.72 -11.38
CA ASN A 193 -16.67 -2.08 -11.16
C ASN A 193 -17.93 -2.34 -12.00
N LYS A 194 -17.77 -3.09 -13.09
CA LYS A 194 -18.84 -3.51 -13.99
C LYS A 194 -19.20 -4.99 -13.85
N ARG A 195 -18.78 -5.60 -12.72
CA ARG A 195 -19.05 -7.02 -12.43
C ARG A 195 -20.53 -7.26 -12.15
N ASP A 196 -21.00 -8.44 -12.51
CA ASP A 196 -22.35 -8.96 -12.25
C ASP A 196 -22.34 -10.16 -11.28
N ASP A 197 -21.18 -10.45 -10.67
CA ASP A 197 -20.97 -11.55 -9.71
C ASP A 197 -21.02 -11.07 -8.25
N ALA A 198 -20.61 -11.96 -7.33
CA ALA A 198 -20.60 -11.69 -5.89
C ALA A 198 -19.70 -10.49 -5.45
N TYR A 199 -18.87 -9.95 -6.33
CA TYR A 199 -18.01 -8.80 -6.08
C TYR A 199 -18.42 -7.55 -6.85
N GLY A 200 -19.60 -7.53 -7.48
CA GLY A 200 -20.13 -6.42 -8.27
C GLY A 200 -21.60 -6.11 -7.99
N GLY A 201 -22.13 -5.07 -8.67
CA GLY A 201 -23.52 -4.65 -8.50
C GLY A 201 -23.76 -3.83 -7.23
N PRO A 202 -24.53 -4.30 -6.24
CA PRO A 202 -24.85 -3.56 -5.01
C PRO A 202 -23.61 -3.30 -4.14
N LEU A 203 -23.71 -2.30 -3.25
CA LEU A 203 -22.58 -1.86 -2.42
C LEU A 203 -21.98 -3.00 -1.58
N GLU A 204 -22.82 -3.87 -1.04
CA GLU A 204 -22.41 -5.01 -0.21
C GLU A 204 -21.46 -5.94 -0.97
N ASN A 205 -21.71 -6.17 -2.24
CA ASN A 205 -20.86 -6.98 -3.10
C ASN A 205 -19.57 -6.21 -3.46
N ARG A 206 -19.68 -4.94 -3.82
CA ARG A 206 -18.49 -4.12 -4.16
C ARG A 206 -17.55 -3.93 -2.97
N ALA A 207 -18.07 -3.88 -1.75
CA ALA A 207 -17.27 -3.77 -0.53
C ALA A 207 -16.70 -5.11 -0.05
N ARG A 208 -17.17 -6.24 -0.57
CA ARG A 208 -16.86 -7.59 -0.10
C ARG A 208 -15.35 -7.85 0.00
N LEU A 209 -14.60 -7.61 -1.09
CA LEU A 209 -13.16 -7.87 -1.10
C LEU A 209 -12.42 -7.09 -0.01
N LEU A 210 -12.75 -5.81 0.17
CA LEU A 210 -12.16 -4.98 1.22
C LEU A 210 -12.48 -5.53 2.61
N LEU A 211 -13.73 -5.90 2.87
CA LEU A 211 -14.16 -6.41 4.17
C LEU A 211 -13.53 -7.78 4.47
N GLU A 212 -13.40 -8.65 3.49
CA GLU A 212 -12.70 -9.94 3.62
C GLU A 212 -11.22 -9.72 3.97
N ILE A 213 -10.52 -8.83 3.26
CA ILE A 213 -9.12 -8.47 3.56
C ILE A 213 -8.99 -7.93 5.00
N VAL A 214 -9.81 -6.95 5.38
CA VAL A 214 -9.77 -6.37 6.73
C VAL A 214 -10.02 -7.44 7.80
N THR A 215 -10.97 -8.34 7.54
CA THR A 215 -11.30 -9.44 8.47
C THR A 215 -10.13 -10.39 8.65
N GLU A 216 -9.50 -10.84 7.55
CA GLU A 216 -8.40 -11.80 7.62
C GLU A 216 -7.11 -11.17 8.15
N VAL A 217 -6.79 -9.93 7.78
CA VAL A 217 -5.66 -9.18 8.37
C VAL A 217 -5.85 -8.96 9.88
N ARG A 218 -7.10 -8.79 10.35
CA ARG A 218 -7.38 -8.64 11.80
C ARG A 218 -7.27 -9.93 12.58
N LYS A 219 -7.44 -11.09 11.95
CA LYS A 219 -7.28 -12.41 12.58
C LYS A 219 -5.80 -12.82 12.71
N ALA A 220 -4.98 -12.39 11.76
CA ALA A 220 -3.55 -12.66 11.71
C ALA A 220 -2.74 -11.75 12.66
#